data_2e2fc46dba91e19a8299f2c4e652d256
#
_entry.id   2e2fc46dba91e19a8299f2c4e652d256
#
_cell.length_a   1.000
_cell.length_b   1.000
_cell.length_c   1.000
_cell.angle_alpha   90.00
_cell.angle_beta   90.00
_cell.angle_gamma   90.00
#
_symmetry.space_group_name_H-M   'P 1'
#
loop_
_entity.id
_entity.type
_entity.pdbx_description
1 polymer ?
#
loop_
_entity_poly.entity_id
_entity_poly.type
_entity_poly.pdbx_seq_one_letter_code
_entity_poly.pdbx_strand_id
1 'polypeptide(L)'
;MKTNLNFLAVLALSAALVSSCAQCGEEAARDKDLHVCAYIWPSCHDDSLAHRWLWEEGIGEWEVIRKGTPRFPGHYQPRQPYWGFEMDNDPVVVEKWIQTALKYGVNTFIYDWYWYKTADGYSGPYLESALNDGFLKAPSNGKMDFYIMWANHDVIYNYWNCHKWGDKTDLLFNPDVNMEDLKQIMPRIINQYFVRPNYVKIDGCPVLAIFSIDNFIRSFGSEDAAAEAMEFMREEVRKAGFPGLHIQQTQGGGYMMSDERIESMRRIIAKLGIDSEALYNMGGFVPDYVQYGSNALKIREQMDEVFDVPVFPTVSVGWDDTPRYPGNGLESVTAYHQTPQSFAMFLQKAKEYVYAHPDQPKFLMINAWNEWVEGSYLLPDNYYGFGYLEAVKDVLDGKYDAKQ
;
A
#
# COMPACT_ATOMS: atom_id res chain seq x y z
N MET A 1 30.42 -37.76 87.66
CA MET A 1 30.54 -38.51 86.39
C MET A 1 29.72 -37.79 85.32
N LYS A 2 30.34 -37.56 84.25
CA LYS A 2 29.92 -36.67 83.19
C LYS A 2 28.83 -37.25 82.26
N THR A 3 27.81 -36.51 81.96
CA THR A 3 26.98 -36.77 80.75
C THR A 3 26.70 -35.47 80.06
N ASN A 4 27.18 -35.45 78.82
CA ASN A 4 26.99 -34.35 77.90
C ASN A 4 25.59 -34.42 77.31
N LEU A 5 24.88 -33.33 77.25
CA LEU A 5 23.67 -33.18 76.47
C LEU A 5 23.94 -32.17 75.29
N ASN A 6 23.97 -32.66 74.12
CA ASN A 6 24.05 -31.87 72.93
C ASN A 6 22.68 -31.26 72.59
N PHE A 7 22.60 -29.94 72.55
CA PHE A 7 21.45 -29.21 71.95
C PHE A 7 21.69 -29.01 70.46
N LEU A 8 20.86 -29.64 69.65
CA LEU A 8 20.76 -29.35 68.26
C LEU A 8 19.76 -28.19 68.07
N ALA A 9 20.26 -27.04 67.61
CA ALA A 9 19.43 -25.94 67.18
C ALA A 9 19.04 -26.17 65.73
N VAL A 10 17.75 -26.38 65.51
CA VAL A 10 17.18 -26.41 64.17
C VAL A 10 16.86 -24.97 63.74
N LEU A 11 17.69 -24.42 62.87
CA LEU A 11 17.35 -23.17 62.11
C LEU A 11 16.38 -23.49 60.98
N ALA A 12 15.13 -23.11 61.13
CA ALA A 12 14.17 -23.08 60.03
C ALA A 12 14.44 -21.83 59.18
N LEU A 13 15.09 -22.00 58.03
CA LEU A 13 15.13 -20.98 56.98
C LEU A 13 13.78 -21.01 56.22
N SER A 14 12.94 -20.01 56.47
CA SER A 14 11.79 -19.71 55.63
C SER A 14 12.28 -19.02 54.35
N ALA A 15 12.45 -19.79 53.27
CA ALA A 15 12.65 -19.25 51.95
C ALA A 15 11.31 -18.71 51.45
N ALA A 16 11.15 -17.39 51.49
CA ALA A 16 10.08 -16.70 50.77
C ALA A 16 10.39 -16.77 49.30
N LEU A 17 9.70 -17.68 48.58
CA LEU A 17 9.62 -17.69 47.15
C LEU A 17 8.86 -16.42 46.70
N VAL A 18 9.60 -15.40 46.30
CA VAL A 18 9.05 -14.29 45.54
C VAL A 18 8.79 -14.86 44.16
N SER A 19 7.54 -15.31 43.92
CA SER A 19 7.04 -15.64 42.59
C SER A 19 6.89 -14.33 41.82
N SER A 20 7.95 -13.95 41.12
CA SER A 20 7.89 -12.93 40.09
C SER A 20 7.04 -13.52 38.96
N CYS A 21 5.74 -13.22 38.96
CA CYS A 21 4.92 -13.37 37.77
C CYS A 21 5.43 -12.39 36.71
N ALA A 22 6.43 -12.79 35.95
CA ALA A 22 6.65 -12.27 34.63
C ALA A 22 5.47 -12.77 33.79
N GLN A 23 4.42 -11.98 33.68
CA GLN A 23 3.49 -12.07 32.58
C GLN A 23 4.25 -11.69 31.28
N CYS A 24 5.04 -12.63 30.76
CA CYS A 24 5.26 -12.69 29.33
C CYS A 24 3.89 -13.02 28.75
N GLY A 25 3.15 -11.99 28.33
CA GLY A 25 2.04 -12.20 27.40
C GLY A 25 2.63 -12.95 26.20
N GLU A 26 2.24 -14.19 25.99
CA GLU A 26 2.50 -14.87 24.74
C GLU A 26 1.94 -13.94 23.64
N GLU A 27 2.83 -13.35 22.83
CA GLU A 27 2.41 -12.74 21.58
C GLU A 27 1.70 -13.87 20.81
N ALA A 28 0.39 -13.69 20.59
CA ALA A 28 -0.37 -14.63 19.81
C ALA A 28 0.37 -14.79 18.46
N ALA A 29 0.73 -16.02 18.11
CA ALA A 29 1.47 -16.26 16.87
C ALA A 29 0.63 -15.69 15.72
N ARG A 30 1.18 -14.69 15.05
CA ARG A 30 0.51 -14.05 13.91
C ARG A 30 0.29 -15.08 12.81
N ASP A 31 -0.85 -14.97 12.14
CA ASP A 31 -1.16 -15.81 11.00
C ASP A 31 -0.12 -15.58 9.88
N LYS A 32 0.62 -16.62 9.55
CA LYS A 32 1.71 -16.53 8.54
C LYS A 32 1.20 -16.41 7.12
N ASP A 33 -0.07 -16.79 6.92
CA ASP A 33 -0.71 -16.73 5.60
C ASP A 33 -1.39 -15.38 5.35
N LEU A 34 -1.42 -14.50 6.36
CA LEU A 34 -1.99 -13.16 6.22
C LEU A 34 -0.95 -12.19 5.65
N HIS A 35 -1.18 -11.71 4.45
CA HIS A 35 -0.48 -10.57 3.87
C HIS A 35 -1.10 -9.26 4.35
N VAL A 36 -0.37 -8.53 5.20
CA VAL A 36 -0.69 -7.15 5.58
C VAL A 36 0.11 -6.23 4.67
N CYS A 37 -0.55 -5.75 3.64
CA CYS A 37 0.06 -5.06 2.52
C CYS A 37 0.00 -3.55 2.70
N ALA A 38 1.06 -2.83 2.36
CA ALA A 38 1.04 -1.38 2.28
C ALA A 38 1.56 -0.90 0.91
N TYR A 39 0.81 0.00 0.27
CA TYR A 39 1.22 0.61 -0.99
C TYR A 39 2.44 1.53 -0.78
N ILE A 40 3.38 1.47 -1.71
CA ILE A 40 4.56 2.34 -1.77
C ILE A 40 4.43 3.26 -2.97
N TRP A 41 4.27 4.55 -2.70
CA TRP A 41 4.40 5.60 -3.68
C TRP A 41 5.88 5.99 -3.84
N PRO A 42 6.55 5.68 -4.97
CA PRO A 42 8.00 5.77 -5.10
C PRO A 42 8.47 7.16 -5.56
N SER A 43 7.98 8.24 -4.98
CA SER A 43 8.16 9.60 -5.49
C SER A 43 9.25 10.42 -4.80
N CYS A 44 9.81 9.90 -3.70
CA CYS A 44 10.67 10.68 -2.80
C CYS A 44 12.17 10.51 -3.12
N HIS A 45 12.56 10.64 -4.39
CA HIS A 45 13.96 10.62 -4.83
C HIS A 45 14.15 11.41 -6.14
N ASP A 46 15.38 11.64 -6.52
CA ASP A 46 15.72 12.29 -7.77
C ASP A 46 15.62 11.29 -8.95
N ASP A 47 14.51 11.33 -9.67
CA ASP A 47 14.32 10.62 -10.94
C ASP A 47 14.52 11.61 -12.10
N SER A 48 15.25 11.20 -13.14
CA SER A 48 15.62 12.10 -14.24
C SER A 48 14.44 12.66 -15.01
N LEU A 49 13.36 11.88 -15.16
CA LEU A 49 12.14 12.30 -15.85
C LEU A 49 11.30 13.21 -14.93
N ALA A 50 11.18 12.85 -13.66
CA ALA A 50 10.52 13.66 -12.66
C ALA A 50 11.24 14.99 -12.41
N HIS A 51 12.56 14.97 -12.32
CA HIS A 51 13.38 16.17 -12.19
C HIS A 51 13.13 17.17 -13.33
N ARG A 52 13.11 16.67 -14.53
CA ARG A 52 12.88 17.51 -15.72
C ARG A 52 11.50 18.15 -15.76
N TRP A 53 10.47 17.39 -15.40
CA TRP A 53 9.09 17.79 -15.65
C TRP A 53 8.31 18.19 -14.40
N LEU A 54 8.62 17.61 -13.25
CA LEU A 54 7.82 17.75 -12.04
C LEU A 54 8.60 18.41 -10.89
N TRP A 55 9.70 17.82 -10.42
CA TRP A 55 10.37 18.17 -9.16
C TRP A 55 11.84 18.54 -9.40
N GLU A 56 12.10 19.83 -9.60
CA GLU A 56 13.41 20.35 -10.05
C GLU A 56 14.48 20.42 -8.94
N GLU A 57 14.07 20.32 -7.67
CA GLU A 57 14.99 20.42 -6.53
C GLU A 57 15.84 19.15 -6.32
N GLY A 58 15.57 18.04 -7.06
CA GLY A 58 16.31 16.78 -6.94
C GLY A 58 15.99 15.99 -5.67
N ILE A 59 14.83 16.23 -5.06
CA ILE A 59 14.35 15.58 -3.84
C ILE A 59 13.00 14.88 -4.05
N GLY A 60 12.60 14.70 -5.32
CA GLY A 60 11.30 14.14 -5.65
C GLY A 60 10.14 14.98 -5.10
N GLU A 61 9.03 14.32 -4.80
CA GLU A 61 7.81 14.99 -4.37
C GLU A 61 7.92 15.69 -2.99
N TRP A 62 9.00 15.50 -2.23
CA TRP A 62 9.27 16.30 -1.05
C TRP A 62 9.23 17.81 -1.37
N GLU A 63 9.56 18.19 -2.61
CA GLU A 63 9.44 19.57 -3.09
C GLU A 63 8.01 20.11 -2.94
N VAL A 64 7.01 19.31 -3.22
CA VAL A 64 5.59 19.67 -3.15
C VAL A 64 5.07 19.55 -1.71
N ILE A 65 5.38 18.43 -1.04
CA ILE A 65 4.93 18.16 0.33
C ILE A 65 5.33 19.29 1.28
N ARG A 66 6.57 19.80 1.16
CA ARG A 66 7.05 20.92 1.98
C ARG A 66 6.34 22.26 1.73
N LYS A 67 5.65 22.39 0.59
CA LYS A 67 4.87 23.60 0.22
C LYS A 67 3.44 23.57 0.77
N GLY A 68 3.02 22.46 1.38
CA GLY A 68 1.71 22.34 2.01
C GLY A 68 1.45 23.46 3.02
N THR A 69 0.25 24.03 3.01
CA THR A 69 -0.16 25.09 3.93
C THR A 69 -1.47 24.75 4.62
N PRO A 70 -1.63 25.11 5.91
CA PRO A 70 -2.90 24.89 6.60
C PRO A 70 -4.06 25.62 5.90
N ARG A 71 -5.18 24.93 5.69
CA ARG A 71 -6.40 25.47 5.04
C ARG A 71 -7.46 25.89 6.05
N PHE A 72 -7.38 25.38 7.27
CA PHE A 72 -8.30 25.67 8.37
C PHE A 72 -7.59 25.49 9.72
N PRO A 73 -8.11 26.02 10.85
CA PRO A 73 -7.53 25.82 12.17
C PRO A 73 -7.40 24.34 12.52
N GLY A 74 -6.20 23.90 12.89
CA GLY A 74 -5.91 22.53 13.22
C GLY A 74 -5.54 21.62 12.03
N HIS A 75 -5.55 22.13 10.80
CA HIS A 75 -5.07 21.38 9.63
C HIS A 75 -3.56 21.19 9.71
N TYR A 76 -3.13 19.92 9.77
CA TYR A 76 -1.72 19.55 9.87
C TYR A 76 -1.04 19.58 8.49
N GLN A 77 -0.53 20.77 8.14
CA GLN A 77 0.29 21.00 6.95
C GLN A 77 1.35 22.08 7.26
N PRO A 78 2.57 22.00 6.66
CA PRO A 78 3.08 20.86 5.90
C PRO A 78 3.33 19.67 6.83
N ARG A 79 3.18 18.47 6.30
CA ARG A 79 3.44 17.24 7.05
C ARG A 79 4.93 17.09 7.31
N GLN A 80 5.31 16.69 8.52
CA GLN A 80 6.69 16.60 8.97
C GLN A 80 7.04 15.15 9.31
N PRO A 81 7.81 14.45 8.46
CA PRO A 81 8.26 13.10 8.77
C PRO A 81 9.12 13.07 10.04
N TYR A 82 8.88 12.09 10.90
CA TYR A 82 9.66 11.93 12.15
C TYR A 82 11.15 11.70 11.90
N TRP A 83 11.47 11.04 10.80
CA TRP A 83 12.86 10.76 10.38
C TRP A 83 13.43 11.81 9.41
N GLY A 84 12.69 12.86 9.11
CA GLY A 84 13.06 13.86 8.10
C GLY A 84 12.70 13.43 6.67
N PHE A 85 13.09 14.24 5.72
CA PHE A 85 12.79 14.07 4.30
C PHE A 85 13.81 13.10 3.66
N GLU A 86 13.62 11.81 3.88
CA GLU A 86 14.52 10.74 3.43
C GLU A 86 14.20 10.32 2.00
N MET A 87 15.24 9.88 1.26
CA MET A 87 15.09 9.40 -0.11
C MET A 87 14.72 7.92 -0.12
N ASP A 88 13.66 7.56 -0.84
CA ASP A 88 13.12 6.20 -0.91
C ASP A 88 13.92 5.25 -1.83
N ASN A 89 14.90 5.76 -2.56
CA ASN A 89 15.86 4.96 -3.31
C ASN A 89 17.18 4.68 -2.53
N ASP A 90 17.29 5.13 -1.28
CA ASP A 90 18.43 4.79 -0.41
C ASP A 90 18.14 3.46 0.33
N PRO A 91 18.96 2.41 0.11
CA PRO A 91 18.75 1.11 0.77
C PRO A 91 18.87 1.17 2.30
N VAL A 92 19.55 2.17 2.87
CA VAL A 92 19.63 2.36 4.33
C VAL A 92 18.29 2.88 4.86
N VAL A 93 17.65 3.77 4.14
CA VAL A 93 16.31 4.28 4.47
C VAL A 93 15.29 3.15 4.37
N VAL A 94 15.31 2.41 3.27
CA VAL A 94 14.36 1.30 3.06
C VAL A 94 14.60 0.15 4.02
N GLU A 95 15.85 -0.13 4.43
CA GLU A 95 16.14 -1.08 5.51
C GLU A 95 15.41 -0.70 6.80
N LYS A 96 15.45 0.57 7.19
CA LYS A 96 14.71 1.09 8.35
C LYS A 96 13.20 0.92 8.18
N TRP A 97 12.67 1.13 6.98
CA TRP A 97 11.27 0.90 6.67
C TRP A 97 10.86 -0.57 6.86
N ILE A 98 11.66 -1.49 6.30
CA ILE A 98 11.43 -2.94 6.42
C ILE A 98 11.42 -3.37 7.89
N GLN A 99 12.42 -2.97 8.67
CA GLN A 99 12.50 -3.31 10.09
C GLN A 99 11.31 -2.76 10.88
N THR A 100 10.88 -1.55 10.55
CA THR A 100 9.72 -0.93 11.19
C THR A 100 8.42 -1.61 10.78
N ALA A 101 8.21 -1.83 9.49
CA ALA A 101 7.03 -2.51 8.98
C ALA A 101 6.82 -3.88 9.64
N LEU A 102 7.85 -4.72 9.63
CA LEU A 102 7.82 -6.05 10.25
C LEU A 102 7.56 -5.99 11.76
N LYS A 103 8.17 -5.03 12.47
CA LYS A 103 7.94 -4.82 13.90
C LYS A 103 6.47 -4.56 14.22
N TYR A 104 5.79 -3.80 13.39
CA TYR A 104 4.39 -3.42 13.59
C TYR A 104 3.39 -4.33 12.85
N GLY A 105 3.87 -5.30 12.06
CA GLY A 105 3.05 -6.35 11.45
C GLY A 105 2.66 -6.14 10.00
N VAL A 106 3.15 -5.10 9.35
CA VAL A 106 3.12 -4.99 7.90
C VAL A 106 4.23 -5.88 7.35
N ASN A 107 3.88 -6.83 6.47
CA ASN A 107 4.80 -7.84 5.96
C ASN A 107 4.91 -7.88 4.44
N THR A 108 4.17 -7.03 3.74
CA THR A 108 4.15 -6.99 2.28
C THR A 108 4.13 -5.54 1.80
N PHE A 109 5.02 -5.18 0.88
CA PHE A 109 4.99 -3.90 0.18
C PHE A 109 4.44 -4.06 -1.24
N ILE A 110 3.56 -3.14 -1.65
CA ILE A 110 3.04 -3.07 -3.01
C ILE A 110 3.64 -1.83 -3.66
N TYR A 111 4.58 -2.03 -4.58
CA TYR A 111 5.23 -0.91 -5.24
C TYR A 111 4.42 -0.43 -6.43
N ASP A 112 4.04 0.84 -6.46
CA ASP A 112 3.55 1.48 -7.65
C ASP A 112 4.66 1.43 -8.70
N TRP A 113 4.34 0.83 -9.83
CA TRP A 113 5.26 0.64 -10.94
C TRP A 113 4.68 1.27 -12.20
N TYR A 114 5.51 1.98 -12.96
CA TYR A 114 5.07 2.80 -14.07
C TYR A 114 5.83 2.47 -15.34
N TRP A 115 5.12 2.53 -16.46
CA TRP A 115 5.68 2.59 -17.79
C TRP A 115 5.01 3.73 -18.53
N TYR A 116 5.78 4.73 -18.91
CA TYR A 116 5.23 5.92 -19.56
C TYR A 116 5.91 6.23 -20.88
N LYS A 117 5.15 6.93 -21.73
CA LYS A 117 5.63 7.59 -22.93
C LYS A 117 5.49 9.10 -22.78
N THR A 118 6.48 9.83 -23.32
CA THR A 118 6.46 11.29 -23.35
C THR A 118 6.43 11.81 -24.78
N ALA A 119 6.00 13.07 -24.95
CA ALA A 119 5.91 13.71 -26.28
C ALA A 119 7.28 13.86 -26.97
N ASP A 120 8.39 13.85 -26.23
CA ASP A 120 9.76 13.93 -26.75
C ASP A 120 10.38 12.56 -27.07
N GLY A 121 9.58 11.49 -27.07
CA GLY A 121 9.95 10.17 -27.55
C GLY A 121 10.52 9.20 -26.50
N TYR A 122 10.47 9.51 -25.21
CA TYR A 122 10.76 8.53 -24.17
C TYR A 122 9.68 7.45 -24.13
N SER A 123 10.06 6.19 -23.97
CA SER A 123 9.19 5.08 -23.61
C SER A 123 9.95 4.17 -22.66
N GLY A 124 9.43 3.99 -21.44
CA GLY A 124 10.15 3.21 -20.43
C GLY A 124 9.60 3.34 -19.01
N PRO A 125 10.29 2.69 -18.05
CA PRO A 125 9.91 2.73 -16.64
C PRO A 125 10.12 4.13 -16.05
N TYR A 126 9.34 4.44 -14.99
CA TYR A 126 9.39 5.71 -14.28
C TYR A 126 9.39 5.45 -12.77
N LEU A 127 10.18 6.22 -12.00
CA LEU A 127 10.34 6.12 -10.55
C LEU A 127 10.80 4.73 -10.03
N GLU A 128 11.39 3.91 -10.88
CA GLU A 128 11.70 2.51 -10.56
C GLU A 128 12.87 2.35 -9.57
N SER A 129 13.65 3.41 -9.32
CA SER A 129 14.84 3.32 -8.45
C SER A 129 14.48 3.12 -6.96
N ALA A 130 13.31 3.55 -6.51
CA ALA A 130 12.83 3.24 -5.15
C ALA A 130 12.75 1.71 -4.91
N LEU A 131 12.25 0.96 -5.90
CA LEU A 131 12.23 -0.49 -5.85
C LEU A 131 13.62 -1.08 -6.10
N ASN A 132 14.29 -0.68 -7.19
CA ASN A 132 15.53 -1.33 -7.66
C ASN A 132 16.75 -0.99 -6.82
N ASP A 133 16.89 0.25 -6.37
CA ASP A 133 18.05 0.74 -5.63
C ASP A 133 17.77 0.82 -4.13
N GLY A 134 16.55 1.17 -3.74
CA GLY A 134 16.11 1.19 -2.36
C GLY A 134 15.82 -0.21 -1.83
N PHE A 135 14.67 -0.78 -2.21
CA PHE A 135 14.17 -2.02 -1.61
C PHE A 135 15.02 -3.25 -1.92
N LEU A 136 15.31 -3.50 -3.20
CA LEU A 136 16.00 -4.71 -3.62
C LEU A 136 17.47 -4.77 -3.16
N LYS A 137 18.04 -3.63 -2.74
CA LYS A 137 19.39 -3.54 -2.16
C LYS A 137 19.39 -3.44 -0.63
N ALA A 138 18.25 -3.28 0.01
CA ALA A 138 18.16 -3.27 1.47
C ALA A 138 18.54 -4.63 2.04
N PRO A 139 19.37 -4.71 3.12
CA PRO A 139 19.88 -5.97 3.67
C PRO A 139 18.81 -6.97 4.06
N SER A 140 17.66 -6.49 4.53
CA SER A 140 16.55 -7.34 4.98
C SER A 140 15.43 -7.51 3.95
N ASN A 141 15.63 -7.13 2.68
CA ASN A 141 14.57 -7.23 1.67
C ASN A 141 13.95 -8.64 1.59
N GLY A 142 14.74 -9.70 1.72
CA GLY A 142 14.25 -11.08 1.68
C GLY A 142 13.35 -11.50 2.85
N LYS A 143 13.13 -10.63 3.86
CA LYS A 143 12.21 -10.86 4.99
C LYS A 143 10.85 -10.16 4.78
N MET A 144 10.76 -9.30 3.77
CA MET A 144 9.58 -8.54 3.41
C MET A 144 9.09 -9.04 2.06
N ASP A 145 7.84 -9.47 1.98
CA ASP A 145 7.25 -9.81 0.70
C ASP A 145 6.92 -8.56 -0.09
N PHE A 146 6.87 -8.69 -1.41
CA PHE A 146 6.48 -7.57 -2.26
C PHE A 146 5.86 -8.04 -3.57
N TYR A 147 5.08 -7.14 -4.18
CA TYR A 147 4.68 -7.23 -5.57
C TYR A 147 4.50 -5.84 -6.16
N ILE A 148 4.33 -5.76 -7.47
CA ILE A 148 4.15 -4.49 -8.17
C ILE A 148 2.69 -4.28 -8.56
N MET A 149 2.26 -3.03 -8.48
CA MET A 149 1.04 -2.54 -9.09
C MET A 149 1.41 -1.66 -10.28
N TRP A 150 1.04 -2.09 -11.48
CA TRP A 150 1.21 -1.27 -12.65
C TRP A 150 0.18 -0.13 -12.62
N ALA A 151 0.66 1.05 -12.21
CA ALA A 151 -0.15 2.25 -12.06
C ALA A 151 -0.27 2.98 -13.43
N ASN A 152 -1.09 2.42 -14.29
CA ASN A 152 -1.28 2.81 -15.68
C ASN A 152 -2.34 3.93 -15.84
N HIS A 153 -2.18 5.03 -15.12
CA HIS A 153 -3.07 6.20 -15.25
C HIS A 153 -2.40 7.35 -16.01
N ASP A 154 -3.22 8.20 -16.60
CA ASP A 154 -2.76 9.42 -17.25
C ASP A 154 -2.13 10.38 -16.23
N VAL A 155 -1.06 11.05 -16.64
CA VAL A 155 -0.47 12.14 -15.87
C VAL A 155 -0.58 13.42 -16.66
N ILE A 156 -1.38 14.34 -16.14
CA ILE A 156 -1.46 15.72 -16.65
C ILE A 156 -0.50 16.63 -15.90
N TYR A 157 -0.10 17.73 -16.53
CA TYR A 157 0.94 18.60 -16.00
C TYR A 157 0.70 19.08 -14.56
N ASN A 158 -0.52 19.54 -14.25
CA ASN A 158 -0.83 20.12 -12.96
C ASN A 158 -1.22 19.10 -11.86
N TYR A 159 -1.44 17.85 -12.20
CA TYR A 159 -1.94 16.87 -11.23
C TYR A 159 -0.92 16.60 -10.11
N TRP A 160 0.35 16.38 -10.47
CA TRP A 160 1.39 16.10 -9.46
C TRP A 160 2.16 17.35 -9.01
N ASN A 161 2.09 18.46 -9.73
CA ASN A 161 2.72 19.71 -9.30
C ASN A 161 2.02 20.96 -9.88
N CYS A 162 0.89 21.32 -9.28
CA CYS A 162 0.15 22.53 -9.63
C CYS A 162 0.95 23.82 -9.32
N HIS A 163 1.87 23.79 -8.35
CA HIS A 163 2.74 24.93 -8.06
C HIS A 163 3.64 25.32 -9.25
N LYS A 164 4.09 24.32 -10.02
CA LYS A 164 4.91 24.54 -11.22
C LYS A 164 4.07 24.87 -12.45
N TRP A 165 2.97 24.15 -12.62
CA TRP A 165 2.24 24.11 -13.89
C TRP A 165 0.90 24.87 -13.88
N GLY A 166 0.46 25.38 -12.71
CA GLY A 166 -0.80 26.12 -12.58
C GLY A 166 -1.99 25.30 -13.09
N ASP A 167 -2.76 25.87 -14.00
CA ASP A 167 -3.97 25.24 -14.57
C ASP A 167 -3.70 24.41 -15.85
N LYS A 168 -2.44 24.05 -16.13
CA LYS A 168 -2.10 23.29 -17.34
C LYS A 168 -2.56 21.84 -17.21
N THR A 169 -3.56 21.44 -17.98
CA THR A 169 -4.22 20.12 -17.94
C THR A 169 -3.87 19.22 -19.12
N ASP A 170 -2.90 19.61 -19.97
CA ASP A 170 -2.42 18.74 -21.04
C ASP A 170 -1.80 17.46 -20.48
N LEU A 171 -1.82 16.40 -21.26
CA LEU A 171 -1.18 15.13 -20.92
C LEU A 171 0.35 15.32 -20.88
N LEU A 172 0.97 15.00 -19.75
CA LEU A 172 2.42 15.01 -19.59
C LEU A 172 3.02 13.64 -19.86
N PHE A 173 2.50 12.60 -19.18
CA PHE A 173 2.94 11.22 -19.38
C PHE A 173 1.75 10.37 -19.83
N ASN A 174 1.96 9.67 -20.96
CA ASN A 174 0.96 8.76 -21.52
C ASN A 174 1.24 7.32 -21.07
N PRO A 175 0.31 6.66 -20.35
CA PRO A 175 0.44 5.27 -19.90
C PRO A 175 0.08 4.24 -20.98
N ASP A 176 -0.44 4.67 -22.14
CA ASP A 176 -0.92 3.75 -23.15
C ASP A 176 0.22 2.92 -23.74
N VAL A 177 0.04 1.61 -23.70
CA VAL A 177 0.98 0.63 -24.22
C VAL A 177 0.41 -0.16 -25.41
N ASN A 178 1.27 -0.80 -26.14
CA ASN A 178 0.92 -1.72 -27.21
C ASN A 178 1.68 -3.03 -27.08
N MET A 179 1.50 -3.96 -28.01
CA MET A 179 2.17 -5.27 -27.98
C MET A 179 3.70 -5.19 -28.00
N GLU A 180 4.29 -4.17 -28.66
CA GLU A 180 5.74 -3.99 -28.67
C GLU A 180 6.26 -3.51 -27.31
N ASP A 181 5.47 -2.69 -26.61
CA ASP A 181 5.79 -2.31 -25.22
C ASP A 181 5.71 -3.53 -24.29
N LEU A 182 4.67 -4.37 -24.41
CA LEU A 182 4.54 -5.60 -23.59
C LEU A 182 5.71 -6.57 -23.82
N LYS A 183 6.24 -6.67 -25.03
CA LYS A 183 7.45 -7.48 -25.31
C LYS A 183 8.71 -6.97 -24.61
N GLN A 184 8.72 -5.70 -24.17
CA GLN A 184 9.79 -5.12 -23.35
C GLN A 184 9.46 -5.22 -21.85
N ILE A 185 8.22 -4.93 -21.48
CA ILE A 185 7.74 -4.92 -20.09
C ILE A 185 7.83 -6.33 -19.48
N MET A 186 7.27 -7.35 -20.16
CA MET A 186 7.16 -8.68 -19.58
C MET A 186 8.52 -9.31 -19.23
N PRO A 187 9.52 -9.35 -20.14
CA PRO A 187 10.84 -9.86 -19.76
C PRO A 187 11.48 -9.05 -18.62
N ARG A 188 11.25 -7.72 -18.57
CA ARG A 188 11.78 -6.87 -17.50
C ARG A 188 11.22 -7.28 -16.15
N ILE A 189 9.90 -7.27 -15.98
CA ILE A 189 9.26 -7.55 -14.68
C ILE A 189 9.46 -9.01 -14.25
N ILE A 190 9.46 -9.96 -15.19
CA ILE A 190 9.72 -11.37 -14.91
C ILE A 190 11.15 -11.54 -14.36
N ASN A 191 12.16 -11.04 -15.07
CA ASN A 191 13.56 -11.27 -14.71
C ASN A 191 14.01 -10.44 -13.49
N GLN A 192 13.43 -9.28 -13.27
CA GLN A 192 13.81 -8.42 -12.15
C GLN A 192 13.03 -8.74 -10.86
N TYR A 193 11.74 -9.08 -10.98
CA TYR A 193 10.85 -9.18 -9.82
C TYR A 193 10.25 -10.58 -9.63
N PHE A 194 9.55 -11.15 -10.60
CA PHE A 194 8.78 -12.39 -10.41
C PHE A 194 9.63 -13.60 -9.99
N VAL A 195 10.88 -13.66 -10.43
CA VAL A 195 11.84 -14.71 -10.07
C VAL A 195 12.31 -14.64 -8.62
N ARG A 196 12.03 -13.56 -7.90
CA ARG A 196 12.50 -13.40 -6.52
C ARG A 196 11.72 -14.29 -5.57
N PRO A 197 12.39 -14.91 -4.57
CA PRO A 197 11.71 -15.81 -3.63
C PRO A 197 10.59 -15.14 -2.84
N ASN A 198 10.78 -13.87 -2.49
CA ASN A 198 9.83 -13.04 -1.71
C ASN A 198 8.89 -12.19 -2.59
N TYR A 199 8.83 -12.46 -3.89
CA TYR A 199 7.76 -11.91 -4.72
C TYR A 199 6.46 -12.68 -4.44
N VAL A 200 5.37 -11.95 -4.15
CA VAL A 200 4.08 -12.55 -3.80
C VAL A 200 3.54 -13.42 -4.93
N LYS A 201 3.14 -14.63 -4.58
CA LYS A 201 2.53 -15.58 -5.50
C LYS A 201 1.28 -16.19 -4.88
N ILE A 202 0.22 -16.30 -5.66
CA ILE A 202 -0.99 -17.02 -5.30
C ILE A 202 -1.02 -18.28 -6.17
N ASP A 203 -1.08 -19.45 -5.53
CA ASP A 203 -1.02 -20.75 -6.20
C ASP A 203 0.20 -20.92 -7.15
N GLY A 204 1.33 -20.30 -6.76
CA GLY A 204 2.55 -20.29 -7.54
C GLY A 204 2.57 -19.26 -8.69
N CYS A 205 1.48 -18.59 -8.98
CA CYS A 205 1.38 -17.54 -9.99
C CYS A 205 1.81 -16.20 -9.40
N PRO A 206 2.82 -15.50 -9.97
CA PRO A 206 3.17 -14.15 -9.54
C PRO A 206 1.96 -13.22 -9.60
N VAL A 207 1.80 -12.35 -8.61
CA VAL A 207 0.73 -11.34 -8.61
C VAL A 207 1.19 -10.10 -9.36
N LEU A 208 0.41 -9.66 -10.32
CA LEU A 208 0.55 -8.35 -10.97
C LEU A 208 -0.74 -7.56 -10.76
N ALA A 209 -0.68 -6.48 -10.00
CA ALA A 209 -1.80 -5.57 -9.90
C ALA A 209 -1.82 -4.59 -11.07
N ILE A 210 -3.00 -4.23 -11.56
CA ILE A 210 -3.23 -3.23 -12.62
C ILE A 210 -4.21 -2.19 -12.07
N PHE A 211 -3.76 -0.93 -12.04
CA PHE A 211 -4.52 0.17 -11.43
C PHE A 211 -5.78 0.53 -12.21
N SER A 212 -5.71 0.58 -13.53
CA SER A 212 -6.85 0.95 -14.37
C SER A 212 -7.05 -0.03 -15.51
N ILE A 213 -8.04 -0.90 -15.37
CA ILE A 213 -8.40 -1.83 -16.43
C ILE A 213 -9.02 -1.11 -17.62
N ASP A 214 -9.73 0.00 -17.39
CA ASP A 214 -10.29 0.83 -18.45
C ASP A 214 -9.17 1.45 -19.33
N ASN A 215 -8.08 1.93 -18.69
CA ASN A 215 -6.91 2.43 -19.43
C ASN A 215 -6.16 1.31 -20.15
N PHE A 216 -6.11 0.11 -19.56
CA PHE A 216 -5.54 -1.05 -20.23
C PHE A 216 -6.36 -1.41 -21.49
N ILE A 217 -7.69 -1.44 -21.41
CA ILE A 217 -8.57 -1.66 -22.55
C ILE A 217 -8.40 -0.54 -23.60
N ARG A 218 -8.34 0.73 -23.14
CA ARG A 218 -8.08 1.89 -24.02
C ARG A 218 -6.78 1.72 -24.80
N SER A 219 -5.72 1.28 -24.17
CA SER A 219 -4.40 1.06 -24.78
C SER A 219 -4.45 0.11 -25.98
N PHE A 220 -5.32 -0.90 -25.94
CA PHE A 220 -5.46 -1.90 -27.00
C PHE A 220 -6.67 -1.64 -27.92
N GLY A 221 -7.51 -0.67 -27.62
CA GLY A 221 -8.61 -0.19 -28.44
C GLY A 221 -9.90 -1.01 -28.37
N SER A 222 -9.88 -2.21 -27.75
CA SER A 222 -11.08 -3.02 -27.50
C SER A 222 -10.85 -4.03 -26.38
N GLU A 223 -11.93 -4.53 -25.78
CA GLU A 223 -11.88 -5.62 -24.79
C GLU A 223 -11.28 -6.91 -25.37
N ASP A 224 -11.54 -7.22 -26.68
CA ASP A 224 -10.98 -8.41 -27.35
C ASP A 224 -9.45 -8.31 -27.45
N ALA A 225 -8.95 -7.20 -27.96
CA ALA A 225 -7.51 -6.96 -28.07
C ALA A 225 -6.82 -6.87 -26.70
N ALA A 226 -7.48 -6.32 -25.68
CA ALA A 226 -6.99 -6.32 -24.30
C ALA A 226 -6.92 -7.74 -23.73
N ALA A 227 -7.90 -8.59 -24.01
CA ALA A 227 -7.88 -9.99 -23.59
C ALA A 227 -6.73 -10.77 -24.26
N GLU A 228 -6.46 -10.54 -25.56
CA GLU A 228 -5.29 -11.10 -26.25
C GLU A 228 -3.98 -10.63 -25.63
N ALA A 229 -3.89 -9.36 -25.25
CA ALA A 229 -2.73 -8.81 -24.56
C ALA A 229 -2.53 -9.43 -23.16
N MET A 230 -3.61 -9.63 -22.39
CA MET A 230 -3.56 -10.34 -21.11
C MET A 230 -3.09 -11.79 -21.26
N GLU A 231 -3.58 -12.50 -22.30
CA GLU A 231 -3.13 -13.87 -22.57
C GLU A 231 -1.67 -13.92 -23.00
N PHE A 232 -1.20 -12.96 -23.80
CA PHE A 232 0.23 -12.82 -24.10
C PHE A 232 1.06 -12.69 -22.82
N MET A 233 0.63 -11.85 -21.88
CA MET A 233 1.34 -11.67 -20.60
C MET A 233 1.39 -12.99 -19.80
N ARG A 234 0.29 -13.75 -19.76
CA ARG A 234 0.24 -15.08 -19.11
C ARG A 234 1.17 -16.08 -19.78
N GLU A 235 1.23 -16.07 -21.11
CA GLU A 235 2.12 -16.96 -21.87
C GLU A 235 3.59 -16.67 -21.59
N GLU A 236 3.99 -15.40 -21.53
CA GLU A 236 5.37 -15.04 -21.21
C GLU A 236 5.77 -15.50 -19.79
N VAL A 237 4.85 -15.40 -18.82
CA VAL A 237 5.06 -15.90 -17.46
C VAL A 237 5.14 -17.43 -17.42
N ARG A 238 4.31 -18.15 -18.20
CA ARG A 238 4.40 -19.62 -18.32
C ARG A 238 5.73 -20.05 -18.99
N LYS A 239 6.19 -19.34 -20.01
CA LYS A 239 7.50 -19.59 -20.63
C LYS A 239 8.65 -19.41 -19.65
N ALA A 240 8.50 -18.55 -18.66
CA ALA A 240 9.47 -18.35 -17.58
C ALA A 240 9.41 -19.42 -16.48
N GLY A 241 8.50 -20.41 -16.59
CA GLY A 241 8.40 -21.57 -15.69
C GLY A 241 7.40 -21.42 -14.56
N PHE A 242 6.57 -20.39 -14.55
CA PHE A 242 5.47 -20.25 -13.59
C PHE A 242 4.19 -20.94 -14.09
N PRO A 243 3.26 -21.33 -13.20
CA PRO A 243 1.99 -21.95 -13.60
C PRO A 243 1.11 -20.98 -14.42
N GLY A 244 1.19 -19.67 -14.13
CA GLY A 244 0.41 -18.63 -14.73
C GLY A 244 0.76 -17.26 -14.15
N LEU A 245 -0.10 -16.28 -14.38
CA LEU A 245 -0.02 -14.93 -13.84
C LEU A 245 -1.33 -14.62 -13.12
N HIS A 246 -1.28 -14.25 -11.84
CA HIS A 246 -2.43 -13.76 -11.10
C HIS A 246 -2.59 -12.26 -11.36
N ILE A 247 -3.68 -11.87 -12.02
CA ILE A 247 -3.96 -10.47 -12.32
C ILE A 247 -4.95 -9.94 -11.30
N GLN A 248 -4.50 -8.99 -10.51
CA GLN A 248 -5.32 -8.25 -9.57
C GLN A 248 -5.72 -6.90 -10.19
N GLN A 249 -7.01 -6.64 -10.32
CA GLN A 249 -7.44 -5.27 -10.60
C GLN A 249 -7.36 -4.45 -9.32
N THR A 250 -6.75 -3.25 -9.39
CA THR A 250 -6.71 -2.31 -8.28
C THR A 250 -7.31 -0.99 -8.73
N GLN A 251 -8.56 -0.73 -8.34
CA GLN A 251 -9.23 0.51 -8.73
C GLN A 251 -8.69 1.69 -7.93
N GLY A 252 -8.56 2.86 -8.57
CA GLY A 252 -7.99 4.08 -7.96
C GLY A 252 -8.76 4.60 -6.74
N GLY A 253 -10.06 4.29 -6.66
CA GLY A 253 -10.91 4.59 -5.51
C GLY A 253 -12.29 3.98 -5.71
N GLY A 254 -12.88 3.53 -4.61
CA GLY A 254 -14.20 2.91 -4.64
C GLY A 254 -15.32 3.93 -4.80
N TYR A 255 -16.38 3.54 -5.48
CA TYR A 255 -17.68 4.22 -5.52
C TYR A 255 -18.79 3.20 -5.69
N MET A 256 -19.99 3.54 -5.22
CA MET A 256 -21.16 2.71 -5.46
C MET A 256 -21.45 2.64 -6.97
N MET A 257 -21.44 1.44 -7.51
CA MET A 257 -21.65 1.21 -8.93
C MET A 257 -23.13 1.16 -9.28
N SER A 258 -23.49 1.70 -10.44
CA SER A 258 -24.79 1.46 -11.05
C SER A 258 -24.90 0.03 -11.60
N ASP A 259 -26.11 -0.47 -11.79
CA ASP A 259 -26.35 -1.80 -12.38
C ASP A 259 -25.65 -1.98 -13.72
N GLU A 260 -25.65 -0.94 -14.57
CA GLU A 260 -24.93 -0.95 -15.85
C GLU A 260 -23.40 -1.11 -15.67
N ARG A 261 -22.81 -0.41 -14.68
CA ARG A 261 -21.37 -0.54 -14.39
C ARG A 261 -21.05 -1.92 -13.84
N ILE A 262 -21.88 -2.47 -12.97
CA ILE A 262 -21.74 -3.82 -12.43
C ILE A 262 -21.72 -4.86 -13.56
N GLU A 263 -22.71 -4.80 -14.47
CA GLU A 263 -22.78 -5.72 -15.60
C GLU A 263 -21.55 -5.60 -16.52
N SER A 264 -21.11 -4.36 -16.78
CA SER A 264 -19.90 -4.10 -17.56
C SER A 264 -18.67 -4.69 -16.89
N MET A 265 -18.50 -4.47 -15.57
CA MET A 265 -17.33 -4.98 -14.82
C MET A 265 -17.32 -6.51 -14.78
N ARG A 266 -18.44 -7.15 -14.50
CA ARG A 266 -18.54 -8.62 -14.54
C ARG A 266 -18.09 -9.20 -15.89
N ARG A 267 -18.54 -8.59 -16.98
CA ARG A 267 -18.14 -8.99 -18.33
C ARG A 267 -16.64 -8.79 -18.55
N ILE A 268 -16.08 -7.66 -18.14
CA ILE A 268 -14.66 -7.32 -18.28
C ILE A 268 -13.81 -8.29 -17.45
N ILE A 269 -14.15 -8.52 -16.17
CA ILE A 269 -13.46 -9.45 -15.27
C ILE A 269 -13.38 -10.84 -15.91
N ALA A 270 -14.54 -11.37 -16.35
CA ALA A 270 -14.59 -12.68 -16.97
C ALA A 270 -13.80 -12.75 -18.28
N LYS A 271 -13.90 -11.71 -19.14
CA LYS A 271 -13.27 -11.68 -20.46
C LYS A 271 -11.76 -11.54 -20.40
N LEU A 272 -11.24 -10.70 -19.52
CA LEU A 272 -9.80 -10.47 -19.35
C LEU A 272 -9.16 -11.48 -18.39
N GLY A 273 -9.99 -12.26 -17.68
CA GLY A 273 -9.51 -13.23 -16.69
C GLY A 273 -8.85 -12.53 -15.49
N ILE A 274 -9.50 -11.51 -14.95
CA ILE A 274 -9.06 -10.89 -13.69
C ILE A 274 -9.29 -11.90 -12.56
N ASP A 275 -8.28 -12.09 -11.72
CA ASP A 275 -8.27 -13.13 -10.69
C ASP A 275 -8.66 -12.62 -9.30
N SER A 276 -8.55 -11.31 -9.05
CA SER A 276 -8.98 -10.66 -7.80
C SER A 276 -9.17 -9.16 -7.96
N GLU A 277 -9.89 -8.56 -7.02
CA GLU A 277 -10.21 -7.13 -6.95
C GLU A 277 -9.66 -6.51 -5.67
N ALA A 278 -9.19 -5.27 -5.75
CA ALA A 278 -8.84 -4.43 -4.61
C ALA A 278 -9.10 -2.95 -4.93
N LEU A 279 -9.02 -2.11 -3.91
CA LEU A 279 -9.00 -0.65 -4.09
C LEU A 279 -7.62 -0.11 -3.72
N TYR A 280 -7.16 0.93 -4.42
CA TYR A 280 -5.97 1.68 -3.99
C TYR A 280 -6.26 2.46 -2.71
N ASN A 281 -7.34 3.20 -2.69
CA ASN A 281 -7.84 3.90 -1.52
C ASN A 281 -9.32 3.60 -1.28
N MET A 282 -9.85 4.01 -0.13
CA MET A 282 -11.24 3.72 0.25
C MET A 282 -12.30 4.35 -0.68
N GLY A 283 -11.96 5.40 -1.44
CA GLY A 283 -12.91 6.09 -2.33
C GLY A 283 -14.04 6.82 -1.59
N GLY A 284 -14.89 7.53 -2.35
CA GLY A 284 -16.05 8.20 -1.76
C GLY A 284 -15.67 9.29 -0.76
N PHE A 285 -14.71 10.14 -1.12
CA PHE A 285 -14.15 11.18 -0.24
C PHE A 285 -15.20 12.09 0.37
N VAL A 286 -15.13 12.22 1.68
CA VAL A 286 -15.90 13.18 2.47
C VAL A 286 -15.00 13.72 3.59
N PRO A 287 -15.28 14.93 4.13
CA PRO A 287 -14.42 15.55 5.15
C PRO A 287 -14.28 14.79 6.46
N ASP A 288 -15.24 13.93 6.80
CA ASP A 288 -15.24 13.13 8.02
C ASP A 288 -14.71 11.72 7.76
N TYR A 289 -13.61 11.35 8.42
CA TYR A 289 -12.94 10.05 8.22
C TYR A 289 -13.83 8.86 8.60
N VAL A 290 -14.67 8.99 9.63
CA VAL A 290 -15.59 7.91 10.04
C VAL A 290 -16.67 7.70 8.98
N GLN A 291 -17.16 8.78 8.38
CA GLN A 291 -18.11 8.69 7.26
C GLN A 291 -17.42 8.14 5.99
N TYR A 292 -16.17 8.55 5.73
CA TYR A 292 -15.35 8.04 4.63
C TYR A 292 -15.18 6.52 4.72
N GLY A 293 -14.74 6.02 5.88
CA GLY A 293 -14.60 4.59 6.11
C GLY A 293 -15.94 3.83 6.08
N SER A 294 -17.03 4.47 6.56
CA SER A 294 -18.37 3.86 6.49
C SER A 294 -18.88 3.74 5.06
N ASN A 295 -18.55 4.70 4.19
CA ASN A 295 -18.84 4.60 2.76
C ASN A 295 -18.04 3.47 2.11
N ALA A 296 -16.75 3.36 2.45
CA ALA A 296 -15.88 2.29 1.96
C ALA A 296 -16.39 0.88 2.29
N LEU A 297 -16.95 0.70 3.49
CA LEU A 297 -17.56 -0.60 3.86
C LEU A 297 -18.71 -0.96 2.92
N LYS A 298 -19.59 -0.02 2.59
CA LYS A 298 -20.70 -0.26 1.66
C LYS A 298 -20.23 -0.57 0.25
N ILE A 299 -19.21 0.14 -0.21
CA ILE A 299 -18.61 -0.09 -1.52
C ILE A 299 -18.04 -1.51 -1.58
N ARG A 300 -17.28 -1.92 -0.57
CA ARG A 300 -16.72 -3.28 -0.48
C ARG A 300 -17.83 -4.34 -0.42
N GLU A 301 -18.88 -4.13 0.38
CA GLU A 301 -20.05 -5.02 0.45
C GLU A 301 -20.68 -5.20 -0.93
N GLN A 302 -20.86 -4.11 -1.69
CA GLN A 302 -21.36 -4.21 -3.06
C GLN A 302 -20.39 -4.99 -3.98
N MET A 303 -19.08 -4.75 -3.89
CA MET A 303 -18.09 -5.47 -4.70
C MET A 303 -18.13 -6.97 -4.39
N ASP A 304 -18.21 -7.34 -3.12
CA ASP A 304 -18.28 -8.73 -2.66
C ASP A 304 -19.56 -9.45 -3.13
N GLU A 305 -20.69 -8.73 -3.17
CA GLU A 305 -21.96 -9.27 -3.67
C GLU A 305 -22.01 -9.43 -5.20
N VAL A 306 -21.25 -8.60 -5.93
CA VAL A 306 -21.41 -8.54 -7.38
C VAL A 306 -20.28 -9.19 -8.18
N PHE A 307 -19.10 -9.42 -7.59
CA PHE A 307 -17.99 -10.03 -8.29
C PHE A 307 -17.78 -11.49 -7.87
N ASP A 308 -17.54 -12.35 -8.86
CA ASP A 308 -17.28 -13.79 -8.66
C ASP A 308 -15.77 -14.07 -8.39
N VAL A 309 -15.00 -13.05 -8.03
CA VAL A 309 -13.58 -13.13 -7.72
C VAL A 309 -13.31 -12.58 -6.32
N PRO A 310 -12.23 -13.01 -5.63
CA PRO A 310 -11.85 -12.46 -4.33
C PRO A 310 -11.76 -10.93 -4.32
N VAL A 311 -12.31 -10.30 -3.29
CA VAL A 311 -12.20 -8.86 -3.03
C VAL A 311 -11.33 -8.63 -1.81
N PHE A 312 -10.18 -7.99 -1.98
CA PHE A 312 -9.27 -7.72 -0.87
C PHE A 312 -9.60 -6.37 -0.21
N PRO A 313 -9.87 -6.35 1.11
CA PRO A 313 -10.27 -5.14 1.81
C PRO A 313 -9.13 -4.15 1.91
N THR A 314 -9.40 -2.89 1.58
CA THR A 314 -8.46 -1.76 1.68
C THR A 314 -8.89 -0.77 2.75
N VAL A 315 -7.92 -0.28 3.52
CA VAL A 315 -8.11 0.80 4.50
C VAL A 315 -7.10 1.91 4.24
N SER A 316 -7.59 3.13 3.99
CA SER A 316 -6.73 4.32 3.89
C SER A 316 -6.43 4.90 5.27
N VAL A 317 -5.21 5.35 5.49
CA VAL A 317 -4.84 6.07 6.71
C VAL A 317 -5.54 7.43 6.77
N GLY A 318 -5.73 8.07 5.62
CA GLY A 318 -6.43 9.33 5.47
C GLY A 318 -6.59 9.73 4.01
N TRP A 319 -6.87 11.02 3.79
CA TRP A 319 -6.80 11.66 2.48
C TRP A 319 -6.66 13.17 2.64
N ASP A 320 -5.62 13.76 2.03
CA ASP A 320 -5.40 15.19 2.01
C ASP A 320 -4.34 15.53 0.93
N ASP A 321 -4.80 15.83 -0.27
CA ASP A 321 -3.94 16.15 -1.41
C ASP A 321 -3.64 17.65 -1.55
N THR A 322 -3.99 18.46 -0.55
CA THR A 322 -3.80 19.91 -0.55
C THR A 322 -2.37 20.39 -0.80
N PRO A 323 -1.29 19.64 -0.47
CA PRO A 323 0.07 20.06 -0.82
C PRO A 323 0.31 20.22 -2.32
N ARG A 324 -0.41 19.47 -3.17
CA ARG A 324 -0.29 19.58 -4.64
C ARG A 324 -0.79 20.91 -5.18
N TYR A 325 -1.70 21.57 -4.48
CA TYR A 325 -2.43 22.73 -4.98
C TYR A 325 -2.11 23.99 -4.19
N PRO A 326 -1.70 25.08 -4.84
CA PRO A 326 -1.67 26.41 -4.23
C PRO A 326 -3.11 26.91 -3.99
N GLY A 327 -3.34 27.65 -2.93
CA GLY A 327 -4.65 28.23 -2.68
C GLY A 327 -5.34 27.67 -1.42
N ASN A 328 -6.64 27.85 -1.30
CA ASN A 328 -7.41 27.58 -0.08
C ASN A 328 -8.57 26.59 -0.28
N GLY A 329 -8.57 25.81 -1.36
CA GLY A 329 -9.58 24.78 -1.62
C GLY A 329 -9.57 23.65 -0.58
N LEU A 330 -10.75 23.04 -0.34
CA LEU A 330 -10.95 21.97 0.64
C LEU A 330 -11.56 20.71 -0.02
N GLU A 331 -11.58 20.69 -1.34
CA GLU A 331 -12.39 19.75 -2.11
C GLU A 331 -11.98 18.28 -1.90
N SER A 332 -10.76 18.02 -1.46
CA SER A 332 -10.23 16.66 -1.34
C SER A 332 -9.51 16.44 -0.02
N VAL A 333 -10.13 16.81 1.10
CA VAL A 333 -9.53 16.67 2.43
C VAL A 333 -10.44 15.91 3.38
N THR A 334 -9.92 14.85 3.99
CA THR A 334 -10.48 14.28 5.22
C THR A 334 -10.00 15.12 6.39
N ALA A 335 -10.82 16.07 6.82
CA ALA A 335 -10.45 17.10 7.79
C ALA A 335 -10.71 16.70 9.25
N TYR A 336 -11.67 15.78 9.49
CA TYR A 336 -12.16 15.45 10.82
C TYR A 336 -11.99 13.97 11.12
N HIS A 337 -11.73 13.66 12.39
CA HIS A 337 -11.65 12.30 12.94
C HIS A 337 -10.63 11.37 12.26
N GLN A 338 -9.66 11.91 11.53
CA GLN A 338 -8.51 11.15 11.03
C GLN A 338 -7.51 10.95 12.16
N THR A 339 -7.66 9.87 12.89
CA THR A 339 -6.83 9.54 14.05
C THR A 339 -6.38 8.07 14.01
N PRO A 340 -5.32 7.68 14.73
CA PRO A 340 -4.95 6.27 14.87
C PRO A 340 -6.10 5.38 15.37
N GLN A 341 -6.98 5.89 16.24
CA GLN A 341 -8.12 5.14 16.78
C GLN A 341 -9.19 4.88 15.70
N SER A 342 -9.55 5.90 14.92
CA SER A 342 -10.53 5.72 13.83
C SER A 342 -9.97 4.86 12.69
N PHE A 343 -8.69 4.96 12.42
CA PHE A 343 -8.01 4.05 11.49
C PHE A 343 -8.05 2.60 12.01
N ALA A 344 -7.71 2.37 13.28
CA ALA A 344 -7.76 1.04 13.91
C ALA A 344 -9.16 0.42 13.82
N MET A 345 -10.22 1.22 13.96
CA MET A 345 -11.61 0.75 13.84
C MET A 345 -11.89 0.15 12.45
N PHE A 346 -11.48 0.82 11.37
CA PHE A 346 -11.69 0.29 10.02
C PHE A 346 -10.72 -0.84 9.68
N LEU A 347 -9.50 -0.80 10.20
CA LEU A 347 -8.55 -1.89 10.04
C LEU A 347 -9.04 -3.18 10.71
N GLN A 348 -9.67 -3.07 11.89
CA GLN A 348 -10.30 -4.21 12.56
C GLN A 348 -11.43 -4.80 11.71
N LYS A 349 -12.29 -3.97 11.11
CA LYS A 349 -13.35 -4.42 10.19
C LYS A 349 -12.80 -5.09 8.93
N ALA A 350 -11.69 -4.60 8.39
CA ALA A 350 -11.01 -5.21 7.27
C ALA A 350 -10.42 -6.58 7.65
N LYS A 351 -9.80 -6.69 8.82
CA LYS A 351 -9.30 -7.97 9.37
C LYS A 351 -10.44 -8.97 9.57
N GLU A 352 -11.55 -8.53 10.18
CA GLU A 352 -12.74 -9.38 10.37
C GLU A 352 -13.27 -9.91 9.03
N TYR A 353 -13.30 -9.07 8.00
CA TYR A 353 -13.69 -9.47 6.65
C TYR A 353 -12.78 -10.57 6.09
N VAL A 354 -11.45 -10.41 6.18
CA VAL A 354 -10.49 -11.43 5.71
C VAL A 354 -10.75 -12.80 6.36
N TYR A 355 -11.01 -12.82 7.67
CA TYR A 355 -11.27 -14.07 8.38
C TYR A 355 -12.68 -14.62 8.20
N ALA A 356 -13.62 -13.80 7.75
CA ALA A 356 -14.96 -14.25 7.36
C ALA A 356 -14.98 -14.95 5.98
N HIS A 357 -13.91 -14.80 5.18
CA HIS A 357 -13.77 -15.39 3.85
C HIS A 357 -12.57 -16.36 3.79
N PRO A 358 -12.63 -17.52 4.51
CA PRO A 358 -11.48 -18.42 4.66
C PRO A 358 -11.03 -19.11 3.36
N ASP A 359 -11.91 -19.13 2.34
CA ASP A 359 -11.62 -19.73 1.02
C ASP A 359 -10.90 -18.76 0.07
N GLN A 360 -10.72 -17.50 0.47
CA GLN A 360 -9.97 -16.50 -0.29
C GLN A 360 -8.53 -16.38 0.22
N PRO A 361 -7.57 -15.97 -0.63
CA PRO A 361 -6.25 -15.55 -0.18
C PRO A 361 -6.36 -14.43 0.86
N LYS A 362 -5.59 -14.53 1.94
CA LYS A 362 -5.68 -13.59 3.07
C LYS A 362 -4.85 -12.34 2.80
N PHE A 363 -5.46 -11.34 2.20
CA PHE A 363 -4.84 -10.03 1.95
C PHE A 363 -5.61 -8.93 2.67
N LEU A 364 -4.87 -8.06 3.38
CA LEU A 364 -5.38 -6.85 4.01
C LEU A 364 -4.54 -5.69 3.48
N MET A 365 -5.17 -4.78 2.73
CA MET A 365 -4.51 -3.68 2.05
C MET A 365 -4.56 -2.40 2.88
N ILE A 366 -3.45 -1.66 2.91
CA ILE A 366 -3.36 -0.35 3.58
C ILE A 366 -2.84 0.68 2.56
N ASN A 367 -3.62 1.71 2.33
CA ASN A 367 -3.18 2.89 1.61
C ASN A 367 -2.80 3.96 2.66
N ALA A 368 -1.53 4.28 2.83
CA ALA A 368 -0.36 3.68 2.21
C ALA A 368 0.79 3.62 3.21
N TRP A 369 1.96 3.19 2.80
CA TRP A 369 3.17 3.30 3.62
C TRP A 369 3.68 4.74 3.67
N ASN A 370 3.71 5.44 2.50
CA ASN A 370 4.40 6.72 2.33
C ASN A 370 3.70 7.73 1.41
N GLU A 371 2.39 7.66 1.22
CA GLU A 371 1.64 8.67 0.45
C GLU A 371 1.50 9.99 1.23
N TRP A 372 2.64 10.67 1.40
CA TRP A 372 2.74 11.91 2.18
C TRP A 372 1.93 13.05 1.58
N VAL A 373 1.96 13.18 0.26
CA VAL A 373 1.28 14.27 -0.46
C VAL A 373 -0.23 14.13 -0.39
N GLU A 374 -0.73 12.90 -0.27
CA GLU A 374 -2.15 12.59 -0.12
C GLU A 374 -2.58 12.42 1.35
N GLY A 375 -1.66 12.65 2.29
CA GLY A 375 -1.98 12.54 3.70
C GLY A 375 -2.38 11.14 4.16
N SER A 376 -2.02 10.12 3.39
CA SER A 376 -2.33 8.72 3.66
C SER A 376 -1.04 7.90 3.83
N TYR A 377 -0.48 7.85 5.03
CA TYR A 377 0.81 7.21 5.29
C TYR A 377 0.88 6.58 6.69
N LEU A 378 1.57 5.43 6.77
CA LEU A 378 1.91 4.74 8.01
C LEU A 378 3.25 5.19 8.60
N LEU A 379 4.15 5.74 7.78
CA LEU A 379 5.43 6.25 8.24
C LEU A 379 5.24 7.25 9.38
N PRO A 380 6.09 7.20 10.43
CA PRO A 380 5.89 8.06 11.60
C PRO A 380 6.11 9.53 11.27
N ASP A 381 5.29 10.39 11.85
CA ASP A 381 5.34 11.83 11.72
C ASP A 381 5.55 12.53 13.07
N ASN A 382 5.72 13.85 13.05
CA ASN A 382 5.91 14.63 14.27
C ASN A 382 4.59 14.93 15.00
N TYR A 383 3.43 14.56 14.45
CA TYR A 383 2.13 14.81 15.07
C TYR A 383 1.60 13.60 15.83
N TYR A 384 1.57 12.43 15.19
CA TYR A 384 1.10 11.16 15.79
C TYR A 384 2.23 10.21 16.18
N GLY A 385 3.50 10.54 15.85
CA GLY A 385 4.62 9.63 16.08
C GLY A 385 4.40 8.29 15.38
N PHE A 386 4.46 7.21 16.12
CA PHE A 386 4.21 5.85 15.64
C PHE A 386 2.73 5.40 15.77
N GLY A 387 1.80 6.29 16.10
CA GLY A 387 0.44 5.94 16.50
C GLY A 387 -0.32 5.11 15.47
N TYR A 388 -0.18 5.37 14.16
CA TYR A 388 -0.79 4.54 13.11
C TYR A 388 -0.17 3.14 13.02
N LEU A 389 1.13 3.03 13.18
CA LEU A 389 1.82 1.73 13.24
C LEU A 389 1.46 0.95 14.50
N GLU A 390 1.34 1.62 15.64
CA GLU A 390 0.84 1.01 16.89
C GLU A 390 -0.58 0.51 16.73
N ALA A 391 -1.45 1.27 16.05
CA ALA A 391 -2.81 0.86 15.71
C ALA A 391 -2.83 -0.42 14.84
N VAL A 392 -1.95 -0.52 13.84
CA VAL A 392 -1.80 -1.75 13.05
C VAL A 392 -1.44 -2.92 13.96
N LYS A 393 -0.42 -2.75 14.80
CA LYS A 393 0.04 -3.80 15.72
C LYS A 393 -1.06 -4.25 16.67
N ASP A 394 -1.76 -3.31 17.30
CA ASP A 394 -2.79 -3.62 18.29
C ASP A 394 -3.99 -4.35 17.67
N VAL A 395 -4.38 -3.98 16.45
CA VAL A 395 -5.41 -4.71 15.71
C VAL A 395 -4.95 -6.14 15.39
N LEU A 396 -3.73 -6.31 14.89
CA LEU A 396 -3.22 -7.63 14.51
C LEU A 396 -3.02 -8.54 15.72
N ASP A 397 -2.54 -8.00 16.82
CA ASP A 397 -2.31 -8.72 18.09
C ASP A 397 -3.63 -8.98 18.88
N GLY A 398 -4.79 -8.51 18.37
CA GLY A 398 -6.08 -8.66 19.06
C GLY A 398 -6.23 -7.81 20.32
N LYS A 399 -5.45 -6.75 20.45
CA LYS A 399 -5.45 -5.82 21.60
C LYS A 399 -6.34 -4.60 21.38
N TYR A 400 -6.84 -4.41 20.16
CA TYR A 400 -7.75 -3.31 19.86
C TYR A 400 -9.07 -3.48 20.61
N ASP A 401 -9.45 -2.47 21.41
CA ASP A 401 -10.74 -2.40 22.08
C ASP A 401 -11.58 -1.27 21.48
N ALA A 402 -12.68 -1.63 20.82
CA ALA A 402 -13.64 -0.68 20.22
C ALA A 402 -14.33 0.26 21.23
N LYS A 403 -14.11 0.08 22.54
CA LYS A 403 -14.70 0.87 23.63
C LYS A 403 -13.78 2.00 24.14
N GLN A 404 -12.56 2.05 23.67
CA GLN A 404 -11.61 3.15 23.93
C GLN A 404 -11.69 4.20 22.82
#